data_e3d342b64d78802c6942602bc8ca4303
#
_entry.id   e3d342b64d78802c6942602bc8ca4303
#
_cell.length_a   1.000
_cell.length_b   1.000
_cell.length_c   1.000
_cell.angle_alpha   90.00
_cell.angle_beta   90.00
_cell.angle_gamma   90.00
#
_symmetry.space_group_name_H-M   'P 1'
#
loop_
_entity.id
_entity.type
_entity.pdbx_description
1 polymer ?
#
loop_
_entity_poly.entity_id
_entity_poly.type
_entity_poly.pdbx_seq_one_letter_code
_entity_poly.pdbx_strand_id
1 'polypeptide(L)'
;MRAFVPDTPVPSAHLLSGQTLAPSDLLVPARTRKTRHVNGLTGREYHVLCILNCYGWCTPEMVRRIANFHRIPWKREGKLIYRLLFHLKKSGYAVSRKLYETTNTIAYAATPAGMAYLRGSGDDLLCDTNAIKDPASLLHFVGQNRIMLQFVSEFPTRYWMSDFQVRSDNSFVGAAGLAKDYDSVGELVLPTGHVRFAVEYERWQQSSSRYRKLCACLESEKYLNMVIFFLDRPKLLNSIAPHFKRLGGFVCFVDYDQFLTKGASARANYWYMDRLFGAPLRSLLDHHSRKKILNYEPVHQLDLRFQSSL
;
A
#
# COMPACT_ATOMS: atom_id res chain seq x y z
N MET A 1 -58.05 7.04 -21.30
CA MET A 1 -58.01 6.86 -19.83
C MET A 1 -56.64 7.30 -19.36
N ARG A 2 -56.57 8.41 -18.67
CA ARG A 2 -55.32 8.97 -18.09
C ARG A 2 -55.19 8.44 -16.65
N ALA A 3 -54.07 7.80 -16.29
CA ALA A 3 -53.78 7.41 -14.94
C ALA A 3 -53.04 8.56 -14.23
N PHE A 4 -53.54 8.90 -13.10
CA PHE A 4 -53.10 9.93 -12.16
C PHE A 4 -51.84 9.45 -11.42
N VAL A 5 -50.79 10.26 -11.36
CA VAL A 5 -49.61 10.07 -10.50
C VAL A 5 -49.65 11.16 -9.44
N PRO A 6 -49.63 10.84 -8.15
CA PRO A 6 -49.58 11.86 -7.10
C PRO A 6 -48.16 12.36 -6.86
N ASP A 7 -48.03 13.69 -6.80
CA ASP A 7 -46.86 14.42 -6.34
C ASP A 7 -46.58 14.15 -4.86
N THR A 8 -45.38 13.65 -4.56
CA THR A 8 -44.84 13.64 -3.20
C THR A 8 -43.84 14.79 -3.03
N PRO A 9 -43.98 15.63 -1.99
CA PRO A 9 -43.09 16.76 -1.78
C PRO A 9 -41.71 16.28 -1.28
N VAL A 10 -40.64 16.82 -1.88
CA VAL A 10 -39.24 16.66 -1.45
C VAL A 10 -39.01 17.49 -0.18
N PRO A 11 -38.48 16.92 0.91
CA PRO A 11 -38.15 17.70 2.09
C PRO A 11 -36.91 18.56 1.85
N SER A 12 -37.03 19.82 2.17
CA SER A 12 -35.96 20.83 2.13
C SER A 12 -34.81 20.46 3.04
N ALA A 13 -33.61 20.38 2.45
CA ALA A 13 -32.36 20.20 3.19
C ALA A 13 -32.06 21.48 3.99
N HIS A 14 -32.12 21.40 5.30
CA HIS A 14 -31.56 22.40 6.20
C HIS A 14 -30.03 22.41 6.08
N LEU A 15 -29.50 23.53 5.61
CA LEU A 15 -28.08 23.88 5.66
C LEU A 15 -27.64 23.93 7.14
N LEU A 16 -26.89 22.90 7.55
CA LEU A 16 -26.12 22.97 8.80
C LEU A 16 -24.83 23.74 8.51
N SER A 17 -24.74 24.88 9.18
CA SER A 17 -23.62 25.83 9.20
C SER A 17 -22.30 25.12 9.52
N GLY A 18 -21.29 25.39 8.68
CA GLY A 18 -19.93 24.90 8.87
C GLY A 18 -19.32 25.40 10.18
N GLN A 19 -18.98 24.47 11.04
CA GLN A 19 -17.94 24.65 12.05
C GLN A 19 -16.69 23.95 11.55
N THR A 20 -15.75 24.72 11.04
CA THR A 20 -14.36 24.32 10.81
C THR A 20 -13.72 24.11 12.18
N LEU A 21 -13.54 22.86 12.58
CA LEU A 21 -12.75 22.50 13.75
C LEU A 21 -11.28 22.88 13.48
N ALA A 22 -10.74 23.75 14.32
CA ALA A 22 -9.34 24.15 14.26
C ALA A 22 -8.42 22.96 14.55
N PRO A 23 -7.21 22.91 13.93
CA PRO A 23 -6.27 21.78 14.10
C PRO A 23 -5.70 21.62 15.52
N SER A 24 -5.96 22.55 16.42
CA SER A 24 -5.46 22.59 17.81
C SER A 24 -6.18 21.66 18.79
N ASP A 25 -7.39 21.19 18.47
CA ASP A 25 -8.23 20.48 19.45
C ASP A 25 -7.99 18.96 19.52
N LEU A 26 -7.01 18.45 18.78
CA LEU A 26 -6.66 17.01 18.74
C LEU A 26 -5.43 16.63 19.57
N LEU A 27 -4.88 17.53 20.38
CA LEU A 27 -3.74 17.22 21.26
C LEU A 27 -4.18 17.02 22.70
N VAL A 28 -4.73 15.86 23.03
CA VAL A 28 -4.76 15.36 24.40
C VAL A 28 -3.39 14.77 24.72
N PRO A 29 -2.63 15.28 25.70
CA PRO A 29 -1.35 14.68 26.06
C PRO A 29 -1.60 13.30 26.67
N ALA A 30 -1.20 12.27 25.96
CA ALA A 30 -1.25 10.89 26.45
C ALA A 30 -0.32 10.77 27.66
N ARG A 31 -0.88 10.74 28.88
CA ARG A 31 -0.18 10.28 30.07
C ARG A 31 0.37 8.88 29.80
N THR A 32 1.67 8.70 30.00
CA THR A 32 2.38 7.42 29.91
C THR A 32 1.80 6.44 30.92
N ARG A 33 0.72 5.73 30.53
CA ARG A 33 0.25 4.56 31.28
C ARG A 33 1.27 3.42 31.05
N LYS A 34 1.64 2.73 32.15
CA LYS A 34 2.39 1.46 32.10
C LYS A 34 1.78 0.58 31.02
N THR A 35 2.56 0.23 30.01
CA THR A 35 2.14 -0.59 28.88
C THR A 35 1.59 -1.91 29.40
N ARG A 36 0.28 -2.13 29.28
CA ARG A 36 -0.32 -3.44 29.55
C ARG A 36 0.19 -4.41 28.51
N HIS A 37 0.68 -5.56 28.96
CA HIS A 37 0.99 -6.67 28.06
C HIS A 37 -0.32 -7.25 27.53
N VAL A 38 -0.54 -7.19 26.23
CA VAL A 38 -1.61 -7.94 25.60
C VAL A 38 -1.03 -9.32 25.29
N ASN A 39 -1.45 -10.34 26.03
CA ASN A 39 -0.99 -11.73 25.86
C ASN A 39 0.55 -11.90 25.79
N GLY A 40 1.34 -11.12 26.51
CA GLY A 40 2.80 -11.26 26.59
C GLY A 40 3.62 -10.28 25.73
N LEU A 41 3.03 -9.57 24.74
CA LEU A 41 3.70 -8.50 24.01
C LEU A 41 3.35 -7.13 24.59
N THR A 42 4.32 -6.21 24.55
CA THR A 42 4.03 -4.79 24.78
C THR A 42 3.26 -4.21 23.60
N GLY A 43 2.47 -3.14 23.78
CA GLY A 43 1.77 -2.51 22.66
C GLY A 43 2.68 -2.07 21.51
N ARG A 44 3.95 -1.71 21.81
CA ARG A 44 4.94 -1.38 20.76
C ARG A 44 5.41 -2.60 19.98
N GLU A 45 5.65 -3.73 20.62
CA GLU A 45 5.99 -5.00 19.96
C GLU A 45 4.84 -5.48 19.10
N TYR A 46 3.60 -5.36 19.59
CA TYR A 46 2.41 -5.66 18.82
C TYR A 46 2.34 -4.82 17.53
N HIS A 47 2.52 -3.50 17.61
CA HIS A 47 2.52 -2.64 16.41
C HIS A 47 3.64 -3.00 15.43
N VAL A 48 4.85 -3.32 15.92
CA VAL A 48 5.93 -3.80 15.03
C VAL A 48 5.51 -5.10 14.34
N LEU A 49 4.91 -6.03 15.08
CA LEU A 49 4.46 -7.30 14.53
C LEU A 49 3.37 -7.10 13.48
N CYS A 50 2.40 -6.18 13.71
CA CYS A 50 1.39 -5.79 12.71
C CYS A 50 2.03 -5.25 11.42
N ILE A 51 3.03 -4.36 11.55
CA ILE A 51 3.76 -3.85 10.38
C ILE A 51 4.44 -4.99 9.60
N LEU A 52 5.13 -5.89 10.30
CA LEU A 52 5.78 -7.04 9.64
C LEU A 52 4.76 -7.99 9.00
N ASN A 53 3.58 -8.13 9.61
CA ASN A 53 2.49 -8.94 9.07
C ASN A 53 1.89 -8.34 7.79
N CYS A 54 1.69 -7.02 7.77
CA CYS A 54 1.10 -6.32 6.61
C CYS A 54 2.07 -6.14 5.45
N TYR A 55 3.33 -5.81 5.75
CA TYR A 55 4.30 -5.36 4.74
C TYR A 55 5.37 -6.42 4.41
N GLY A 56 5.27 -7.61 4.99
CA GLY A 56 6.23 -8.70 4.75
C GLY A 56 7.63 -8.35 5.25
N TRP A 57 8.63 -8.44 4.39
CA TRP A 57 10.03 -8.18 4.76
C TRP A 57 10.33 -6.69 4.87
N CYS A 58 10.67 -6.23 6.08
CA CYS A 58 11.02 -4.84 6.37
C CYS A 58 12.39 -4.72 7.04
N THR A 59 13.18 -3.73 6.65
CA THR A 59 14.35 -3.32 7.42
C THR A 59 13.91 -2.52 8.66
N PRO A 60 14.75 -2.38 9.70
CA PRO A 60 14.42 -1.56 10.87
C PRO A 60 14.03 -0.11 10.50
N GLU A 61 14.71 0.47 9.51
CA GLU A 61 14.40 1.81 9.03
C GLU A 61 13.04 1.87 8.33
N MET A 62 12.67 0.84 7.54
CA MET A 62 11.34 0.76 6.93
C MET A 62 10.25 0.66 8.01
N VAL A 63 10.43 -0.20 9.01
CA VAL A 63 9.49 -0.32 10.14
C VAL A 63 9.27 1.05 10.79
N ARG A 64 10.35 1.81 11.03
CA ARG A 64 10.28 3.16 11.59
C ARG A 64 9.48 4.12 10.71
N ARG A 65 9.76 4.16 9.41
CA ARG A 65 9.08 5.05 8.46
C ARG A 65 7.61 4.68 8.26
N ILE A 66 7.30 3.37 8.18
CA ILE A 66 5.93 2.85 8.08
C ILE A 66 5.14 3.21 9.35
N ALA A 67 5.75 3.04 10.53
CA ALA A 67 5.13 3.44 11.79
C ALA A 67 4.80 4.95 11.82
N ASN A 68 5.71 5.79 11.33
CA ASN A 68 5.46 7.23 11.21
C ASN A 68 4.32 7.54 10.22
N PHE A 69 4.25 6.83 9.09
CA PHE A 69 3.15 6.96 8.14
C PHE A 69 1.80 6.65 8.79
N HIS A 70 1.72 5.59 9.58
CA HIS A 70 0.53 5.23 10.36
C HIS A 70 0.34 6.05 11.64
N ARG A 71 1.13 7.13 11.83
CA ARG A 71 1.06 8.05 12.98
C ARG A 71 1.19 7.35 14.35
N ILE A 72 1.90 6.23 14.40
CA ILE A 72 2.20 5.56 15.67
C ILE A 72 3.16 6.47 16.45
N PRO A 73 2.83 6.88 17.70
CA PRO A 73 3.58 7.87 18.46
C PRO A 73 4.88 7.29 19.02
N TRP A 74 5.85 7.02 18.17
CA TRP A 74 7.16 6.58 18.60
C TRP A 74 8.11 7.77 18.66
N LYS A 75 8.69 8.01 19.82
CA LYS A 75 9.81 8.96 19.94
C LYS A 75 10.94 8.47 19.01
N ARG A 76 11.67 9.41 18.41
CA ARG A 76 12.71 9.22 17.37
C ARG A 76 13.91 8.30 17.73
N GLU A 77 13.74 7.36 18.63
CA GLU A 77 14.81 6.50 19.10
C GLU A 77 15.02 5.30 18.14
N GLY A 78 15.88 5.46 17.14
CA GLY A 78 16.25 4.37 16.21
C GLY A 78 16.66 3.08 16.93
N LYS A 79 17.37 3.19 18.08
CA LYS A 79 17.74 2.06 18.92
C LYS A 79 16.55 1.26 19.47
N LEU A 80 15.39 1.89 19.64
CA LEU A 80 14.19 1.22 20.15
C LEU A 80 13.69 0.17 19.16
N ILE A 81 13.60 0.50 17.87
CA ILE A 81 13.13 -0.44 16.83
C ILE A 81 13.98 -1.70 16.79
N TYR A 82 15.30 -1.56 16.85
CA TYR A 82 16.20 -2.72 16.88
C TYR A 82 15.92 -3.61 18.09
N ARG A 83 15.67 -3.02 19.28
CA ARG A 83 15.33 -3.80 20.48
C ARG A 83 14.01 -4.53 20.33
N LEU A 84 12.97 -3.88 19.82
CA LEU A 84 11.64 -4.49 19.59
C LEU A 84 11.75 -5.66 18.60
N LEU A 85 12.44 -5.47 17.47
CA LEU A 85 12.67 -6.52 16.48
C LEU A 85 13.48 -7.68 17.05
N PHE A 86 14.50 -7.38 17.87
CA PHE A 86 15.29 -8.42 18.56
C PHE A 86 14.43 -9.24 19.53
N HIS A 87 13.57 -8.59 20.32
CA HIS A 87 12.66 -9.27 21.24
C HIS A 87 11.65 -10.14 20.49
N LEU A 88 11.01 -9.62 19.44
CA LEU A 88 10.10 -10.40 18.62
C LEU A 88 10.77 -11.62 17.98
N LYS A 89 12.01 -11.48 17.52
CA LYS A 89 12.81 -12.60 17.01
C LYS A 89 13.12 -13.61 18.12
N LYS A 90 13.55 -13.17 19.29
CA LYS A 90 13.83 -14.04 20.44
C LYS A 90 12.61 -14.79 20.93
N SER A 91 11.43 -14.17 20.86
CA SER A 91 10.14 -14.78 21.22
C SER A 91 9.56 -15.66 20.10
N GLY A 92 10.24 -15.80 18.96
CA GLY A 92 9.80 -16.63 17.83
C GLY A 92 8.71 -16.00 16.94
N TYR A 93 8.29 -14.78 17.21
CA TYR A 93 7.25 -14.08 16.42
C TYR A 93 7.77 -13.39 15.16
N ALA A 94 9.08 -13.15 15.08
CA ALA A 94 9.72 -12.62 13.89
C ALA A 94 10.93 -13.45 13.47
N VAL A 95 11.26 -13.43 12.18
CA VAL A 95 12.48 -14.00 11.60
C VAL A 95 13.29 -12.89 10.96
N SER A 96 14.61 -13.08 10.84
CA SER A 96 15.49 -12.12 10.18
C SER A 96 16.35 -12.77 9.10
N ARG A 97 16.60 -12.02 8.02
CA ARG A 97 17.54 -12.41 6.95
C ARG A 97 18.42 -11.23 6.54
N LYS A 98 19.66 -11.51 6.11
CA LYS A 98 20.51 -10.50 5.49
C LYS A 98 20.02 -10.19 4.07
N LEU A 99 20.04 -8.92 3.71
CA LEU A 99 19.91 -8.45 2.33
C LEU A 99 21.29 -8.58 1.68
N TYR A 100 21.45 -9.46 0.73
CA TYR A 100 22.75 -9.70 0.07
C TYR A 100 23.26 -8.50 -0.73
N GLU A 101 22.38 -7.60 -1.13
CA GLU A 101 22.70 -6.40 -1.92
C GLU A 101 23.38 -5.29 -1.11
N THR A 102 23.28 -5.34 0.22
CA THR A 102 23.92 -4.38 1.13
C THR A 102 24.55 -5.14 2.29
N THR A 103 25.85 -5.04 2.43
CA THR A 103 26.73 -5.89 3.27
C THR A 103 26.32 -6.05 4.74
N ASN A 104 25.47 -5.20 5.32
CA ASN A 104 25.08 -5.28 6.74
C ASN A 104 23.57 -5.03 7.01
N THR A 105 22.73 -4.92 5.98
CA THR A 105 21.32 -4.66 6.20
C THR A 105 20.57 -5.97 6.48
N ILE A 106 19.83 -5.99 7.60
CA ILE A 106 18.99 -7.11 8.00
C ILE A 106 17.53 -6.72 7.79
N ALA A 107 16.74 -7.59 7.15
CA ALA A 107 15.30 -7.48 7.08
C ALA A 107 14.63 -8.49 8.02
N TYR A 108 13.46 -8.15 8.48
CA TYR A 108 12.61 -8.92 9.40
C TYR A 108 11.25 -9.14 8.79
N ALA A 109 10.63 -10.28 9.09
CA ALA A 109 9.25 -10.61 8.73
C ALA A 109 8.57 -11.36 9.88
N ALA A 110 7.24 -11.33 9.93
CA ALA A 110 6.47 -12.09 10.88
C ALA A 110 6.60 -13.60 10.59
N THR A 111 6.71 -14.43 11.65
CA THR A 111 6.65 -15.89 11.52
C THR A 111 5.21 -16.39 11.50
N PRO A 112 4.94 -17.65 11.12
CA PRO A 112 3.62 -18.26 11.29
C PRO A 112 3.08 -18.15 12.73
N ALA A 113 3.95 -18.24 13.74
CA ALA A 113 3.57 -18.05 15.14
C ALA A 113 3.16 -16.60 15.44
N GLY A 114 3.92 -15.62 14.90
CA GLY A 114 3.55 -14.20 15.00
C GLY A 114 2.22 -13.88 14.32
N MET A 115 1.98 -14.43 13.15
CA MET A 115 0.71 -14.27 12.41
C MET A 115 -0.46 -14.92 13.15
N ALA A 116 -0.25 -16.12 13.73
CA ALA A 116 -1.26 -16.78 14.56
C ALA A 116 -1.60 -15.98 15.82
N TYR A 117 -0.59 -15.37 16.45
CA TYR A 117 -0.76 -14.46 17.57
C TYR A 117 -1.65 -13.26 17.22
N LEU A 118 -1.41 -12.60 16.09
CA LEU A 118 -2.21 -11.46 15.63
C LEU A 118 -3.64 -11.87 15.33
N ARG A 119 -3.86 -13.01 14.65
CA ARG A 119 -5.22 -13.55 14.40
C ARG A 119 -5.98 -13.83 15.69
N GLY A 120 -5.31 -14.40 16.69
CA GLY A 120 -5.88 -14.57 18.02
C GLY A 120 -6.25 -13.26 18.74
N SER A 121 -5.70 -12.13 18.26
CA SER A 121 -5.99 -10.79 18.75
C SER A 121 -6.98 -10.01 17.86
N GLY A 122 -7.60 -10.67 16.85
CA GLY A 122 -8.62 -10.09 15.97
C GLY A 122 -8.09 -9.50 14.67
N ASP A 123 -6.85 -9.79 14.28
CA ASP A 123 -6.30 -9.39 12.98
C ASP A 123 -6.60 -10.49 11.94
N ASP A 124 -7.54 -10.22 11.03
CA ASP A 124 -8.01 -11.15 10.00
C ASP A 124 -7.20 -11.08 8.69
N LEU A 125 -6.07 -10.40 8.68
CA LEU A 125 -5.25 -10.24 7.49
C LEU A 125 -4.73 -11.59 6.95
N LEU A 126 -4.99 -11.86 5.68
CA LEU A 126 -4.55 -13.07 5.00
C LEU A 126 -3.08 -12.94 4.57
N CYS A 127 -2.17 -13.46 5.40
CA CYS A 127 -0.76 -13.50 5.07
C CYS A 127 -0.36 -14.83 4.45
N ASP A 128 0.34 -14.78 3.31
CA ASP A 128 0.95 -15.95 2.71
C ASP A 128 2.28 -16.29 3.40
N THR A 129 2.23 -17.26 4.31
CA THR A 129 3.43 -17.74 5.03
C THR A 129 4.47 -18.35 4.10
N ASN A 130 4.09 -18.84 2.92
CA ASN A 130 5.02 -19.42 1.95
C ASN A 130 5.80 -18.32 1.22
N ALA A 131 5.16 -17.19 0.90
CA ALA A 131 5.84 -16.03 0.34
C ALA A 131 6.98 -15.54 1.23
N ILE A 132 6.83 -15.60 2.55
CA ILE A 132 7.87 -15.19 3.51
C ILE A 132 9.03 -16.20 3.57
N LYS A 133 8.78 -17.47 3.31
CA LYS A 133 9.82 -18.51 3.29
C LYS A 133 10.73 -18.44 2.06
N ASP A 134 10.20 -17.99 0.93
CA ASP A 134 10.97 -17.88 -0.31
C ASP A 134 11.99 -16.73 -0.25
N PRO A 135 13.30 -17.01 -0.44
CA PRO A 135 14.33 -15.97 -0.50
C PRO A 135 14.09 -14.91 -1.60
N ALA A 136 13.50 -15.30 -2.72
CA ALA A 136 13.19 -14.37 -3.81
C ALA A 136 12.14 -13.32 -3.39
N SER A 137 11.22 -13.67 -2.50
CA SER A 137 10.21 -12.77 -1.98
C SER A 137 10.77 -11.65 -1.11
N LEU A 138 11.93 -11.88 -0.44
CA LEU A 138 12.57 -10.88 0.42
C LEU A 138 12.86 -9.58 -0.35
N LEU A 139 13.53 -9.69 -1.49
CA LEU A 139 13.86 -8.52 -2.30
C LEU A 139 12.62 -7.88 -2.95
N HIS A 140 11.61 -8.69 -3.25
CA HIS A 140 10.33 -8.19 -3.76
C HIS A 140 9.61 -7.31 -2.72
N PHE A 141 9.38 -7.80 -1.50
CA PHE A 141 8.75 -7.01 -0.45
C PHE A 141 9.56 -5.78 -0.05
N VAL A 142 10.88 -5.90 0.03
CA VAL A 142 11.74 -4.74 0.32
C VAL A 142 11.62 -3.70 -0.79
N GLY A 143 11.55 -4.11 -2.05
CA GLY A 143 11.33 -3.24 -3.20
C GLY A 143 9.98 -2.51 -3.14
N GLN A 144 8.90 -3.24 -2.91
CA GLN A 144 7.55 -2.68 -2.73
C GLN A 144 7.50 -1.66 -1.60
N ASN A 145 8.10 -1.99 -0.45
CA ASN A 145 8.15 -1.09 0.71
C ASN A 145 8.96 0.19 0.42
N ARG A 146 10.03 0.12 -0.38
CA ARG A 146 10.78 1.30 -0.83
C ARG A 146 9.92 2.17 -1.74
N ILE A 147 9.17 1.57 -2.67
CA ILE A 147 8.24 2.30 -3.55
C ILE A 147 7.19 3.03 -2.70
N MET A 148 6.52 2.33 -1.79
CA MET A 148 5.57 2.94 -0.85
C MET A 148 6.18 4.12 -0.12
N LEU A 149 7.33 3.92 0.53
CA LEU A 149 7.97 4.94 1.35
C LEU A 149 8.44 6.16 0.53
N GLN A 150 8.75 5.98 -0.74
CA GLN A 150 9.04 7.09 -1.66
C GLN A 150 7.77 7.89 -1.96
N PHE A 151 6.65 7.22 -2.29
CA PHE A 151 5.37 7.91 -2.53
C PHE A 151 4.91 8.70 -1.30
N VAL A 152 4.86 8.08 -0.13
CA VAL A 152 4.37 8.75 1.09
C VAL A 152 5.29 9.85 1.60
N SER A 153 6.55 9.90 1.12
CA SER A 153 7.46 11.00 1.43
C SER A 153 7.24 12.23 0.54
N GLU A 154 6.63 12.05 -0.64
CA GLU A 154 6.47 13.12 -1.64
C GLU A 154 5.03 13.62 -1.77
N PHE A 155 4.05 12.79 -1.41
CA PHE A 155 2.65 13.09 -1.61
C PHE A 155 1.83 12.87 -0.35
N PRO A 156 0.85 13.73 -0.06
CA PRO A 156 -0.21 13.43 0.88
C PRO A 156 -0.95 12.15 0.44
N THR A 157 -0.87 11.12 1.25
CA THR A 157 -1.42 9.80 0.97
C THR A 157 -2.61 9.55 1.88
N ARG A 158 -3.79 9.28 1.30
CA ARG A 158 -5.01 8.96 2.06
C ARG A 158 -4.90 7.58 2.69
N TYR A 159 -4.50 6.58 1.88
CA TYR A 159 -4.20 5.23 2.34
C TYR A 159 -3.17 4.56 1.42
N TRP A 160 -2.61 3.47 1.93
CA TRP A 160 -1.77 2.54 1.19
C TRP A 160 -2.04 1.14 1.67
N MET A 161 -2.36 0.22 0.75
CA MET A 161 -2.57 -1.20 1.00
C MET A 161 -1.39 -1.98 0.44
N SER A 162 -0.83 -2.87 1.24
CA SER A 162 0.18 -3.83 0.80
C SER A 162 -0.45 -5.01 0.05
N ASP A 163 0.35 -5.85 -0.58
CA ASP A 163 -0.07 -7.09 -1.24
C ASP A 163 -1.02 -7.94 -0.36
N PHE A 164 -0.67 -8.15 0.91
CA PHE A 164 -1.50 -8.94 1.83
C PHE A 164 -2.85 -8.28 2.13
N GLN A 165 -2.88 -6.96 2.25
CA GLN A 165 -4.13 -6.22 2.47
C GLN A 165 -5.01 -6.25 1.23
N VAL A 166 -4.44 -6.07 0.03
CA VAL A 166 -5.17 -6.17 -1.24
C VAL A 166 -5.80 -7.56 -1.41
N ARG A 167 -5.06 -8.64 -1.14
CA ARG A 167 -5.57 -10.01 -1.18
C ARG A 167 -6.68 -10.26 -0.17
N SER A 168 -6.52 -9.73 1.04
CA SER A 168 -7.53 -9.86 2.09
C SER A 168 -8.82 -9.14 1.69
N ASP A 169 -8.72 -7.92 1.18
CA ASP A 169 -9.87 -7.16 0.68
C ASP A 169 -10.57 -7.88 -0.46
N ASN A 170 -9.84 -8.33 -1.47
CA ASN A 170 -10.41 -9.06 -2.61
C ASN A 170 -11.09 -10.37 -2.17
N SER A 171 -10.51 -11.06 -1.19
CA SER A 171 -11.12 -12.28 -0.62
C SER A 171 -12.41 -11.99 0.13
N PHE A 172 -12.50 -10.84 0.79
CA PHE A 172 -13.68 -10.42 1.55
C PHE A 172 -14.82 -9.94 0.64
N VAL A 173 -14.51 -9.05 -0.34
CA VAL A 173 -15.53 -8.43 -1.20
C VAL A 173 -15.86 -9.25 -2.46
N GLY A 174 -15.03 -10.23 -2.80
CA GLY A 174 -15.24 -11.10 -3.96
C GLY A 174 -15.32 -10.32 -5.27
N ALA A 175 -16.38 -10.54 -6.05
CA ALA A 175 -16.57 -9.91 -7.37
C ALA A 175 -16.73 -8.37 -7.36
N ALA A 176 -16.96 -7.78 -6.19
CA ALA A 176 -17.02 -6.31 -6.02
C ALA A 176 -15.64 -5.69 -5.72
N GLY A 177 -14.58 -6.50 -5.65
CA GLY A 177 -13.22 -6.06 -5.39
C GLY A 177 -12.47 -5.56 -6.62
N LEU A 178 -11.19 -5.34 -6.43
CA LEU A 178 -10.25 -5.01 -7.50
C LEU A 178 -10.15 -6.17 -8.51
N ALA A 179 -9.83 -5.87 -9.76
CA ALA A 179 -9.78 -6.88 -10.84
C ALA A 179 -8.75 -8.00 -10.59
N LYS A 180 -7.76 -7.74 -9.74
CA LYS A 180 -6.75 -8.74 -9.32
C LYS A 180 -6.11 -8.36 -7.99
N ASP A 181 -5.32 -9.28 -7.42
CA ASP A 181 -4.42 -8.99 -6.32
C ASP A 181 -3.18 -8.24 -6.86
N TYR A 182 -3.11 -6.94 -6.57
CA TYR A 182 -1.97 -6.09 -6.90
C TYR A 182 -0.90 -6.18 -5.81
N ASP A 183 0.34 -5.89 -6.17
CA ASP A 183 1.45 -5.81 -5.21
C ASP A 183 1.23 -4.72 -4.15
N SER A 184 0.57 -3.64 -4.52
CA SER A 184 0.01 -2.65 -3.59
C SER A 184 -0.99 -1.72 -4.29
N VAL A 185 -1.81 -1.03 -3.48
CA VAL A 185 -2.75 0.00 -3.96
C VAL A 185 -2.65 1.22 -3.07
N GLY A 186 -2.51 2.39 -3.68
CA GLY A 186 -2.44 3.66 -2.96
C GLY A 186 -3.44 4.68 -3.49
N GLU A 187 -3.85 5.61 -2.61
CA GLU A 187 -4.60 6.80 -2.98
C GLU A 187 -3.89 8.06 -2.51
N LEU A 188 -3.54 8.92 -3.47
CA LEU A 188 -2.90 10.22 -3.20
C LEU A 188 -3.92 11.33 -3.28
N VAL A 189 -3.69 12.38 -2.48
CA VAL A 189 -4.43 13.62 -2.53
C VAL A 189 -3.56 14.67 -3.25
N LEU A 190 -3.93 15.02 -4.47
CA LEU A 190 -3.22 15.99 -5.28
C LEU A 190 -4.03 17.29 -5.39
N PRO A 191 -3.41 18.44 -5.71
CA PRO A 191 -4.14 19.69 -5.94
C PRO A 191 -5.22 19.57 -7.03
N THR A 192 -5.04 18.65 -7.98
CA THR A 192 -5.94 18.39 -9.09
C THR A 192 -7.06 17.37 -8.78
N GLY A 193 -7.03 16.74 -7.62
CA GLY A 193 -7.99 15.73 -7.17
C GLY A 193 -7.32 14.51 -6.54
N HIS A 194 -8.08 13.43 -6.42
CA HIS A 194 -7.58 12.16 -5.89
C HIS A 194 -7.15 11.24 -7.03
N VAL A 195 -6.05 10.54 -6.85
CA VAL A 195 -5.61 9.49 -7.78
C VAL A 195 -5.40 8.20 -7.03
N ARG A 196 -6.19 7.18 -7.40
CA ARG A 196 -6.03 5.82 -6.90
C ARG A 196 -5.30 4.99 -7.95
N PHE A 197 -4.25 4.34 -7.54
CA PHE A 197 -3.41 3.57 -8.45
C PHE A 197 -2.96 2.27 -7.81
N ALA A 198 -2.73 1.27 -8.66
CA ALA A 198 -2.05 0.06 -8.25
C ALA A 198 -0.57 0.12 -8.62
N VAL A 199 0.21 -0.64 -7.89
CA VAL A 199 1.64 -0.87 -8.14
C VAL A 199 1.85 -2.34 -8.46
N GLU A 200 2.66 -2.60 -9.49
CA GLU A 200 3.25 -3.88 -9.84
C GLU A 200 4.77 -3.73 -9.84
N TYR A 201 5.49 -4.54 -9.09
CA TYR A 201 6.96 -4.50 -9.05
C TYR A 201 7.55 -5.71 -9.77
N GLU A 202 7.98 -5.51 -11.02
CA GLU A 202 8.52 -6.56 -11.88
C GLU A 202 10.04 -6.63 -11.81
N ARG A 203 10.56 -7.67 -11.17
CA ARG A 203 11.99 -7.94 -11.07
C ARG A 203 12.52 -8.78 -12.23
N TRP A 204 11.66 -9.60 -12.81
CA TRP A 204 11.96 -10.54 -13.88
C TRP A 204 10.87 -10.54 -14.93
N GLN A 205 11.26 -10.82 -16.17
CA GLN A 205 10.31 -11.04 -17.23
C GLN A 205 9.49 -12.30 -16.94
N GLN A 206 8.18 -12.17 -17.00
CA GLN A 206 7.24 -13.29 -16.95
C GLN A 206 6.92 -13.82 -18.35
N SER A 207 6.15 -14.90 -18.44
CA SER A 207 5.70 -15.42 -19.74
C SER A 207 4.73 -14.45 -20.43
N SER A 208 4.76 -14.39 -21.75
CA SER A 208 3.79 -13.60 -22.55
C SER A 208 2.34 -13.99 -22.28
N SER A 209 2.08 -15.25 -21.94
CA SER A 209 0.75 -15.74 -21.59
C SER A 209 0.26 -15.09 -20.26
N ARG A 210 1.14 -14.91 -19.26
CA ARG A 210 0.82 -14.23 -18.01
C ARG A 210 0.49 -12.76 -18.26
N TYR A 211 1.28 -12.05 -19.08
CA TYR A 211 0.99 -10.65 -19.40
C TYR A 211 -0.32 -10.48 -20.18
N ARG A 212 -0.65 -11.41 -21.10
CA ARG A 212 -1.96 -11.37 -21.79
C ARG A 212 -3.13 -11.56 -20.83
N LYS A 213 -3.04 -12.49 -19.89
CA LYS A 213 -4.06 -12.66 -18.83
C LYS A 213 -4.18 -11.42 -17.96
N LEU A 214 -3.05 -10.87 -17.56
CA LEU A 214 -3.01 -9.64 -16.75
C LEU A 214 -3.64 -8.47 -17.52
N CYS A 215 -3.31 -8.28 -18.79
CA CYS A 215 -3.92 -7.24 -19.61
C CYS A 215 -5.46 -7.39 -19.69
N ALA A 216 -5.97 -8.62 -19.86
CA ALA A 216 -7.41 -8.88 -19.87
C ALA A 216 -8.08 -8.57 -18.51
N CYS A 217 -7.41 -8.86 -17.38
CA CYS A 217 -7.89 -8.44 -16.06
C CYS A 217 -7.96 -6.92 -15.94
N LEU A 218 -6.90 -6.21 -16.37
CA LEU A 218 -6.83 -4.75 -16.26
C LEU A 218 -7.89 -4.03 -17.12
N GLU A 219 -8.38 -4.65 -18.19
CA GLU A 219 -9.50 -4.12 -18.98
C GLU A 219 -10.82 -4.05 -18.21
N SER A 220 -10.99 -4.88 -17.21
CA SER A 220 -12.17 -4.90 -16.34
C SER A 220 -12.04 -4.02 -15.10
N GLU A 221 -10.89 -3.40 -14.88
CA GLU A 221 -10.63 -2.59 -13.69
C GLU A 221 -11.48 -1.30 -13.68
N LYS A 222 -12.18 -1.06 -12.58
CA LYS A 222 -13.14 0.06 -12.44
C LYS A 222 -12.80 1.01 -11.29
N TYR A 223 -11.94 0.59 -10.38
CA TYR A 223 -11.67 1.27 -9.13
C TYR A 223 -10.35 2.02 -9.12
N LEU A 224 -9.55 1.89 -10.18
CA LEU A 224 -8.24 2.52 -10.30
C LEU A 224 -8.22 3.57 -11.41
N ASN A 225 -7.47 4.64 -11.20
CA ASN A 225 -7.19 5.64 -12.23
C ASN A 225 -6.08 5.15 -13.17
N MET A 226 -5.13 4.37 -12.64
CA MET A 226 -3.98 3.83 -13.40
C MET A 226 -3.29 2.68 -12.68
N VAL A 227 -2.44 1.97 -13.42
CA VAL A 227 -1.52 0.95 -12.89
C VAL A 227 -0.09 1.32 -13.23
N ILE A 228 0.81 1.28 -12.24
CA ILE A 228 2.21 1.66 -12.37
C ILE A 228 3.07 0.40 -12.22
N PHE A 229 3.76 0.03 -13.30
CA PHE A 229 4.77 -1.02 -13.26
C PHE A 229 6.13 -0.42 -12.93
N PHE A 230 6.70 -0.80 -11.80
CA PHE A 230 8.08 -0.51 -11.45
C PHE A 230 8.97 -1.65 -11.95
N LEU A 231 9.90 -1.33 -12.82
CA LEU A 231 10.77 -2.29 -13.47
C LEU A 231 12.16 -2.26 -12.81
N ASP A 232 12.57 -3.38 -12.23
CA ASP A 232 13.88 -3.55 -11.57
C ASP A 232 15.06 -3.37 -12.56
N ARG A 233 14.78 -3.55 -13.86
CA ARG A 233 15.79 -3.41 -14.94
C ARG A 233 15.18 -2.67 -16.12
N PRO A 234 15.83 -1.61 -16.63
CA PRO A 234 15.31 -0.83 -17.76
C PRO A 234 14.98 -1.66 -19.01
N LYS A 235 15.75 -2.73 -19.27
CA LYS A 235 15.53 -3.62 -20.43
C LYS A 235 14.18 -4.36 -20.40
N LEU A 236 13.56 -4.51 -19.22
CA LEU A 236 12.24 -5.14 -19.09
C LEU A 236 11.16 -4.32 -19.82
N LEU A 237 11.34 -3.02 -19.98
CA LEU A 237 10.40 -2.14 -20.68
C LEU A 237 10.08 -2.66 -22.08
N ASN A 238 11.11 -3.01 -22.84
CA ASN A 238 10.94 -3.46 -24.24
C ASN A 238 10.20 -4.80 -24.38
N SER A 239 10.31 -5.66 -23.37
CA SER A 239 9.65 -6.96 -23.36
C SER A 239 8.25 -6.94 -22.75
N ILE A 240 7.98 -6.03 -21.82
CA ILE A 240 6.71 -6.00 -21.07
C ILE A 240 5.72 -5.02 -21.71
N ALA A 241 6.15 -3.78 -21.99
CA ALA A 241 5.24 -2.73 -22.45
C ALA A 241 4.40 -3.10 -23.69
N PRO A 242 4.88 -3.85 -24.69
CA PRO A 242 4.07 -4.22 -25.86
C PRO A 242 2.78 -4.98 -25.52
N HIS A 243 2.78 -5.75 -24.43
CA HIS A 243 1.60 -6.52 -24.01
C HIS A 243 0.43 -5.64 -23.53
N PHE A 244 0.72 -4.39 -23.11
CA PHE A 244 -0.25 -3.46 -22.53
C PHE A 244 -0.62 -2.31 -23.47
N LYS A 245 -0.22 -2.37 -24.74
CA LYS A 245 -0.43 -1.31 -25.73
C LYS A 245 -1.89 -0.85 -25.81
N ARG A 246 -2.86 -1.76 -25.79
CA ARG A 246 -4.28 -1.47 -25.89
C ARG A 246 -4.89 -0.79 -24.66
N LEU A 247 -4.20 -0.84 -23.51
CA LEU A 247 -4.63 -0.13 -22.28
C LEU A 247 -4.20 1.34 -22.27
N GLY A 248 -3.35 1.75 -23.22
CA GLY A 248 -2.92 3.13 -23.38
C GLY A 248 -2.31 3.69 -22.09
N GLY A 249 -2.63 4.95 -21.78
CA GLY A 249 -2.13 5.64 -20.59
C GLY A 249 -2.68 5.13 -19.25
N PHE A 250 -3.59 4.15 -19.24
CA PHE A 250 -4.02 3.49 -18.00
C PHE A 250 -2.87 2.71 -17.34
N VAL A 251 -1.93 2.23 -18.14
CA VAL A 251 -0.73 1.53 -17.66
C VAL A 251 0.51 2.35 -17.98
N CYS A 252 1.36 2.56 -16.98
CA CYS A 252 2.68 3.17 -17.20
C CYS A 252 3.79 2.32 -16.58
N PHE A 253 5.01 2.56 -17.07
CA PHE A 253 6.22 1.83 -16.71
C PHE A 253 7.27 2.81 -16.22
N VAL A 254 7.81 2.57 -15.03
CA VAL A 254 8.81 3.41 -14.37
C VAL A 254 10.02 2.54 -14.04
N ASP A 255 11.20 3.06 -14.31
CA ASP A 255 12.45 2.44 -13.84
C ASP A 255 12.53 2.58 -12.32
N TYR A 256 12.74 1.46 -11.63
CA TYR A 256 12.72 1.39 -10.16
C TYR A 256 13.83 2.26 -9.53
N ASP A 257 15.07 2.14 -10.02
CA ASP A 257 16.20 2.89 -9.47
C ASP A 257 16.07 4.39 -9.76
N GLN A 258 15.55 4.74 -10.94
CA GLN A 258 15.23 6.12 -11.28
C GLN A 258 14.18 6.72 -10.34
N PHE A 259 13.14 5.92 -9.99
CA PHE A 259 12.13 6.37 -9.05
C PHE A 259 12.67 6.55 -7.64
N LEU A 260 13.52 5.65 -7.16
CA LEU A 260 14.12 5.81 -5.83
C LEU A 260 15.05 7.01 -5.71
N THR A 261 15.64 7.46 -6.84
CA THR A 261 16.57 8.62 -6.87
C THR A 261 15.86 9.94 -7.15
N LYS A 262 14.88 9.95 -8.05
CA LYS A 262 14.22 11.16 -8.59
C LYS A 262 12.78 11.33 -8.11
N GLY A 263 12.24 10.33 -7.40
CA GLY A 263 10.86 10.31 -6.95
C GLY A 263 9.87 10.47 -8.09
N ALA A 264 8.87 11.30 -7.89
CA ALA A 264 7.84 11.58 -8.88
C ALA A 264 8.33 12.33 -10.14
N SER A 265 9.58 12.83 -10.15
CA SER A 265 10.21 13.36 -11.34
C SER A 265 10.80 12.27 -12.26
N ALA A 266 10.81 11.00 -11.81
CA ALA A 266 11.23 9.89 -12.65
C ALA A 266 10.36 9.80 -13.91
N ARG A 267 11.00 9.38 -15.01
CA ARG A 267 10.31 9.21 -16.30
C ARG A 267 9.41 7.97 -16.22
N ALA A 268 8.11 8.18 -16.47
CA ALA A 268 7.13 7.14 -16.68
C ALA A 268 6.84 6.99 -18.17
N ASN A 269 6.91 5.78 -18.70
CA ASN A 269 6.65 5.46 -20.10
C ASN A 269 5.23 4.86 -20.23
N TYR A 270 4.46 5.30 -21.22
CA TYR A 270 3.08 4.87 -21.44
C TYR A 270 2.71 4.89 -22.93
N TRP A 271 1.73 4.11 -23.31
CA TRP A 271 1.23 4.08 -24.68
C TRP A 271 0.23 5.18 -24.96
N TYR A 272 0.43 5.89 -26.08
CA TYR A 272 -0.53 6.85 -26.63
C TYR A 272 -0.47 6.82 -28.16
N MET A 273 -1.63 6.67 -28.81
CA MET A 273 -1.72 6.56 -30.28
C MET A 273 -0.68 5.62 -30.88
N ASP A 274 -0.59 4.40 -30.35
CA ASP A 274 0.33 3.35 -30.80
C ASP A 274 1.84 3.63 -30.64
N ARG A 275 2.20 4.68 -29.94
CA ARG A 275 3.60 5.04 -29.63
C ARG A 275 3.85 5.04 -28.13
N LEU A 276 5.07 4.69 -27.76
CA LEU A 276 5.51 4.73 -26.38
C LEU A 276 6.06 6.15 -26.09
N PHE A 277 5.37 6.89 -25.25
CA PHE A 277 5.76 8.22 -24.77
C PHE A 277 6.36 8.15 -23.37
N GLY A 278 7.07 9.21 -22.98
CA GLY A 278 7.58 9.35 -21.62
C GLY A 278 7.32 10.74 -21.08
N ALA A 279 6.83 10.81 -19.85
CA ALA A 279 6.60 12.03 -19.09
C ALA A 279 7.06 11.84 -17.64
N PRO A 280 7.25 12.91 -16.85
CA PRO A 280 7.42 12.79 -15.41
C PRO A 280 6.22 12.07 -14.80
N LEU A 281 6.47 11.16 -13.86
CA LEU A 281 5.39 10.41 -13.20
C LEU A 281 4.37 11.35 -12.54
N ARG A 282 4.83 12.45 -11.93
CA ARG A 282 3.96 13.48 -11.35
C ARG A 282 2.92 14.00 -12.36
N SER A 283 3.35 14.29 -13.59
CA SER A 283 2.43 14.80 -14.63
C SER A 283 1.35 13.78 -15.00
N LEU A 284 1.67 12.48 -14.98
CA LEU A 284 0.67 11.42 -15.21
C LEU A 284 -0.29 11.30 -14.02
N LEU A 285 0.21 11.34 -12.80
CA LEU A 285 -0.63 11.32 -11.59
C LEU A 285 -1.61 12.50 -11.60
N ASP A 286 -1.13 13.74 -11.88
CA ASP A 286 -1.98 14.94 -11.98
C ASP A 286 -3.02 14.84 -13.11
N HIS A 287 -2.64 14.25 -14.25
CA HIS A 287 -3.59 14.01 -15.35
C HIS A 287 -4.69 13.01 -14.94
N HIS A 288 -4.30 11.89 -14.32
CA HIS A 288 -5.21 10.83 -13.93
C HIS A 288 -6.09 11.20 -12.72
N SER A 289 -5.67 12.10 -11.84
CA SER A 289 -6.47 12.54 -10.68
C SER A 289 -7.77 13.28 -11.08
N ARG A 290 -7.84 13.77 -12.32
CA ARG A 290 -9.05 14.43 -12.88
C ARG A 290 -10.09 13.45 -13.39
N LYS A 291 -9.76 12.16 -13.52
CA LYS A 291 -10.67 11.13 -14.01
C LYS A 291 -11.56 10.63 -12.87
N LYS A 292 -12.86 10.59 -13.10
CA LYS A 292 -13.79 9.96 -12.15
C LYS A 292 -13.68 8.44 -12.26
N ILE A 293 -13.59 7.78 -11.12
CA ILE A 293 -13.62 6.32 -10.96
C ILE A 293 -14.71 5.93 -9.98
N LEU A 294 -15.05 4.65 -9.92
CA LEU A 294 -15.99 4.15 -8.91
C LEU A 294 -15.39 4.28 -7.51
N ASN A 295 -16.26 4.51 -6.54
CA ASN A 295 -15.81 4.60 -5.16
C ASN A 295 -15.36 3.22 -4.66
N TYR A 296 -14.24 3.17 -3.96
CA TYR A 296 -13.68 1.98 -3.33
C TYR A 296 -13.18 2.34 -1.95
N GLU A 297 -13.72 1.68 -0.94
CA GLU A 297 -13.29 1.85 0.44
C GLU A 297 -12.62 0.56 0.90
N PRO A 298 -11.31 0.60 1.22
CA PRO A 298 -10.60 -0.58 1.72
C PRO A 298 -11.21 -1.12 3.02
N VAL A 299 -11.42 -2.43 3.07
CA VAL A 299 -11.93 -3.11 4.28
C VAL A 299 -10.78 -3.37 5.27
N HIS A 300 -9.63 -3.80 4.77
CA HIS A 300 -8.45 -4.15 5.58
C HIS A 300 -7.41 -3.02 5.62
N GLN A 301 -7.85 -1.80 5.88
CA GLN A 301 -6.91 -0.71 6.12
C GLN A 301 -6.27 -0.88 7.50
N LEU A 302 -4.92 -0.87 7.54
CA LEU A 302 -4.19 -0.93 8.80
C LEU A 302 -4.43 0.36 9.59
N ASP A 303 -5.39 0.34 10.50
CA ASP A 303 -5.62 1.44 11.46
C ASP A 303 -5.03 1.09 12.83
N LEU A 304 -3.78 1.44 13.03
CA LEU A 304 -3.08 1.21 14.28
C LEU A 304 -3.47 2.21 15.40
N ARG A 305 -4.36 3.18 15.12
CA ARG A 305 -4.77 4.19 16.09
C ARG A 305 -5.73 3.65 17.15
N PHE A 306 -6.57 2.65 16.79
CA PHE A 306 -7.59 2.11 17.70
C PHE A 306 -7.04 1.22 18.82
N GLN A 307 -5.81 0.72 18.70
CA GLN A 307 -5.23 -0.17 19.72
C GLN A 307 -4.49 0.55 20.85
N SER A 308 -4.40 1.88 20.81
CA SER A 308 -3.82 2.68 21.89
C SER A 308 -4.74 2.82 23.11
N SER A 309 -5.97 2.30 23.06
CA SER A 309 -6.96 2.31 24.14
C SER A 309 -7.12 0.96 24.85
N LEU A 310 -6.41 -0.06 24.45
CA LEU A 310 -6.28 -1.34 25.17
C LEU A 310 -4.97 -1.37 25.94
#